data_709c118e95e826d711c6d6ca398a8835
#
_entry.id   709c118e95e826d711c6d6ca398a8835
#
_cell.length_a   1.000
_cell.length_b   1.000
_cell.length_c   1.000
_cell.angle_alpha   90.00
_cell.angle_beta   90.00
_cell.angle_gamma   90.00
#
_symmetry.space_group_name_H-M   'P 1'
#
loop_
_entity.id
_entity.type
_entity.pdbx_description
1 polymer ?
#
loop_
_entity_poly.entity_id
_entity_poly.type
_entity_poly.pdbx_seq_one_letter_code
_entity_poly.pdbx_strand_id
1 'polypeptide(L)'
;MTIRAARAGETVDAIEQSAVLVKGMDKRDVLLQELQKLDGGQVLVFARTRVRTEDLADWLGEQGLNADMLHGDMRQAIRLKVLRKFKRGELQVLVATDVAARGIDVSGLGMVVNFDLPDTVEAYVHRIGRTGRAGQVGAALSICSVADQEKLAAVLSRVGQRMTAVSYTHLRAHETDRYLV
;
A
#
# COMPACT_ATOMS: atom_id res chain seq x y z
N MET A 1 -33.20 -5.94 1.88
CA MET A 1 -32.05 -5.53 1.10
C MET A 1 -30.85 -6.34 1.60
N THR A 2 -30.51 -7.41 0.92
CA THR A 2 -29.49 -8.36 1.34
C THR A 2 -28.14 -7.80 0.90
N ILE A 3 -27.35 -7.33 1.85
CA ILE A 3 -25.94 -6.97 1.59
C ILE A 3 -25.22 -8.30 1.36
N ARG A 4 -25.01 -8.67 0.09
CA ARG A 4 -24.05 -9.72 -0.24
C ARG A 4 -22.67 -9.17 0.11
N ALA A 5 -22.08 -9.69 1.17
CA ALA A 5 -20.66 -9.57 1.36
C ALA A 5 -20.01 -10.18 0.12
N ALA A 6 -19.32 -9.36 -0.66
CA ALA A 6 -18.54 -9.85 -1.79
C ALA A 6 -17.62 -10.97 -1.28
N ARG A 7 -17.69 -12.14 -1.91
CA ARG A 7 -16.79 -13.24 -1.56
C ARG A 7 -15.36 -12.73 -1.75
N ALA A 8 -14.48 -13.06 -0.82
CA ALA A 8 -13.09 -12.60 -0.81
C ALA A 8 -12.35 -12.76 -2.17
N GLY A 9 -12.84 -13.64 -3.05
CA GLY A 9 -12.35 -13.81 -4.41
C GLY A 9 -12.76 -12.71 -5.41
N GLU A 10 -13.97 -12.15 -5.29
CA GLU A 10 -14.48 -11.16 -6.27
C GLU A 10 -13.81 -9.78 -6.12
N THR A 11 -13.39 -9.43 -4.90
CA THR A 11 -12.69 -8.16 -4.63
C THR A 11 -11.25 -8.19 -5.12
N VAL A 12 -10.60 -9.35 -5.07
CA VAL A 12 -9.22 -9.54 -5.52
C VAL A 12 -9.11 -9.49 -7.05
N ASP A 13 -10.16 -9.88 -7.77
CA ASP A 13 -10.20 -9.91 -9.23
C ASP A 13 -10.20 -8.51 -9.88
N ALA A 14 -10.67 -7.50 -9.15
CA ALA A 14 -10.72 -6.12 -9.61
C ALA A 14 -9.47 -5.30 -9.23
N ILE A 15 -8.42 -5.92 -8.69
CA ILE A 15 -7.21 -5.26 -8.19
C ILE A 15 -5.99 -5.80 -8.93
N GLU A 16 -5.29 -4.91 -9.62
CA GLU A 16 -3.97 -5.22 -10.18
C GLU A 16 -2.95 -5.28 -9.05
N GLN A 17 -2.41 -6.47 -8.80
CA GLN A 17 -1.49 -6.71 -7.72
C GLN A 17 -0.07 -6.87 -8.25
N SER A 18 0.87 -6.18 -7.62
CA SER A 18 2.29 -6.28 -7.91
C SER A 18 3.11 -6.39 -6.63
N ALA A 19 4.23 -7.06 -6.72
CA ALA A 19 5.22 -7.14 -5.66
C ALA A 19 6.61 -6.79 -6.21
N VAL A 20 7.32 -5.98 -5.45
CA VAL A 20 8.69 -5.58 -5.75
C VAL A 20 9.62 -6.18 -4.72
N LEU A 21 10.58 -6.99 -5.16
CA LEU A 21 11.64 -7.50 -4.31
C LEU A 21 12.83 -6.56 -4.35
N VAL A 22 13.10 -5.91 -3.21
CA VAL A 22 14.21 -4.96 -3.06
C VAL A 22 15.44 -5.67 -2.54
N LYS A 23 16.52 -5.63 -3.32
CA LYS A 23 17.83 -6.16 -2.95
C LYS A 23 18.84 -5.01 -2.92
N GLY A 24 19.31 -4.65 -1.72
CA GLY A 24 20.34 -3.62 -1.55
C GLY A 24 19.92 -2.16 -1.83
N MET A 25 18.63 -1.91 -2.04
CA MET A 25 18.05 -0.56 -2.15
C MET A 25 17.21 -0.25 -0.91
N ASP A 26 17.03 1.04 -0.61
CA ASP A 26 16.07 1.46 0.40
C ASP A 26 14.64 1.31 -0.15
N LYS A 27 13.75 0.69 0.63
CA LYS A 27 12.33 0.58 0.29
C LYS A 27 11.67 1.95 0.04
N ARG A 28 12.16 3.01 0.69
CA ARG A 28 11.64 4.37 0.53
C ARG A 28 11.88 4.91 -0.87
N ASP A 29 13.05 4.63 -1.45
CA ASP A 29 13.39 5.07 -2.81
C ASP A 29 12.48 4.37 -3.84
N VAL A 30 12.21 3.08 -3.65
CA VAL A 30 11.26 2.34 -4.49
C VAL A 30 9.85 2.90 -4.36
N LEU A 31 9.40 3.16 -3.12
CA LEU A 31 8.09 3.77 -2.89
C LEU A 31 7.97 5.12 -3.60
N LEU A 32 8.98 5.98 -3.48
CA LEU A 32 8.97 7.30 -4.11
C LEU A 32 8.90 7.19 -5.64
N GLN A 33 9.68 6.31 -6.25
CA GLN A 33 9.63 6.06 -7.69
C GLN A 33 8.24 5.60 -8.15
N GLU A 34 7.61 4.70 -7.39
CA GLU A 34 6.26 4.23 -7.74
C GLU A 34 5.20 5.32 -7.56
N LEU A 35 5.31 6.13 -6.52
CA LEU A 35 4.41 7.27 -6.30
C LEU A 35 4.55 8.34 -7.40
N GLN A 36 5.76 8.59 -7.89
CA GLN A 36 6.02 9.55 -8.97
C GLN A 36 5.47 9.11 -10.33
N LYS A 37 5.25 7.81 -10.54
CA LYS A 37 4.63 7.27 -11.77
C LYS A 37 3.12 7.44 -11.80
N LEU A 38 2.50 7.72 -10.66
CA LEU A 38 1.05 7.86 -10.56
C LEU A 38 0.62 9.22 -11.14
N ASP A 39 -0.29 9.17 -12.09
CA ASP A 39 -0.94 10.35 -12.65
C ASP A 39 -2.16 10.74 -11.80
N GLY A 40 -1.89 11.21 -10.60
CA GLY A 40 -2.92 11.56 -9.62
C GLY A 40 -3.46 10.34 -8.82
N GLY A 41 -4.50 10.59 -8.05
CA GLY A 41 -5.10 9.61 -7.14
C GLY A 41 -4.46 9.61 -5.76
N GLN A 42 -5.21 9.07 -4.81
CA GLN A 42 -4.77 8.98 -3.42
C GLN A 42 -4.21 7.58 -3.13
N VAL A 43 -3.19 7.55 -2.29
CA VAL A 43 -2.47 6.32 -1.93
C VAL A 43 -2.53 6.10 -0.43
N LEU A 44 -2.89 4.90 -0.02
CA LEU A 44 -2.78 4.44 1.35
C LEU A 44 -1.57 3.51 1.47
N VAL A 45 -0.62 3.89 2.31
CA VAL A 45 0.61 3.14 2.56
C VAL A 45 0.54 2.49 3.94
N PHE A 46 0.70 1.18 4.00
CA PHE A 46 0.73 0.43 5.25
C PHE A 46 2.16 0.23 5.74
N ALA A 47 2.44 0.73 6.95
CA ALA A 47 3.66 0.49 7.69
C ALA A 47 3.36 -0.32 8.97
N ARG A 48 4.34 -1.11 9.42
CA ARG A 48 4.15 -2.07 10.52
C ARG A 48 3.98 -1.40 11.89
N THR A 49 4.76 -0.36 12.16
CA THR A 49 4.84 0.27 13.48
C THR A 49 4.52 1.76 13.41
N ARG A 50 4.15 2.33 14.56
CA ARG A 50 3.96 3.76 14.71
C ARG A 50 5.20 4.54 14.26
N VAL A 51 6.38 4.20 14.78
CA VAL A 51 7.62 4.90 14.46
C VAL A 51 7.91 4.89 12.96
N ARG A 52 7.76 3.74 12.29
CA ARG A 52 7.93 3.67 10.83
C ARG A 52 6.89 4.49 10.07
N THR A 53 5.68 4.58 10.62
CA THR A 53 4.61 5.40 10.02
C THR A 53 4.95 6.88 10.09
N GLU A 54 5.41 7.36 11.24
CA GLU A 54 5.87 8.73 11.47
C GLU A 54 7.06 9.05 10.55
N ASP A 55 8.14 8.26 10.64
CA ASP A 55 9.37 8.46 9.85
C ASP A 55 9.10 8.48 8.34
N LEU A 56 8.23 7.58 7.87
CA LEU A 56 7.91 7.49 6.45
C LEU A 56 7.07 8.67 5.96
N ALA A 57 6.08 9.09 6.75
CA ALA A 57 5.26 10.25 6.39
C ALA A 57 6.07 11.54 6.36
N ASP A 58 6.93 11.75 7.36
CA ASP A 58 7.83 12.91 7.42
C ASP A 58 8.80 12.92 6.24
N TRP A 59 9.43 11.78 5.96
CA TRP A 59 10.34 11.65 4.83
C TRP A 59 9.65 11.91 3.47
N LEU A 60 8.42 11.41 3.27
CA LEU A 60 7.65 11.71 2.05
C LEU A 60 7.33 13.19 1.93
N GLY A 61 7.02 13.85 3.05
CA GLY A 61 6.84 15.31 3.11
C GLY A 61 8.10 16.08 2.69
N GLU A 62 9.28 15.64 3.14
CA GLU A 62 10.58 16.20 2.73
C GLU A 62 10.85 16.02 1.23
N GLN A 63 10.29 14.96 0.61
CA GLN A 63 10.35 14.75 -0.84
C GLN A 63 9.32 15.58 -1.63
N GLY A 64 8.57 16.45 -0.95
CA GLY A 64 7.60 17.36 -1.59
C GLY A 64 6.21 16.76 -1.82
N LEU A 65 5.89 15.60 -1.23
CA LEU A 65 4.58 14.99 -1.31
C LEU A 65 3.67 15.47 -0.19
N ASN A 66 2.37 15.67 -0.48
CA ASN A 66 1.37 15.92 0.54
C ASN A 66 1.03 14.62 1.27
N ALA A 67 1.83 14.28 2.26
CA ALA A 67 1.71 13.08 3.08
C ALA A 67 1.35 13.42 4.52
N ASP A 68 0.62 12.52 5.17
CA ASP A 68 0.33 12.57 6.61
C ASP A 68 0.24 11.14 7.15
N MET A 69 0.19 10.99 8.47
CA MET A 69 0.23 9.71 9.15
C MET A 69 -1.06 9.42 9.92
N LEU A 70 -1.28 8.13 10.18
CA LEU A 70 -2.38 7.66 11.02
C LEU A 70 -1.96 6.44 11.85
N HIS A 71 -1.91 6.58 13.16
CA HIS A 71 -1.59 5.49 14.09
C HIS A 71 -2.36 5.60 15.40
N GLY A 72 -2.28 4.54 16.23
CA GLY A 72 -3.11 4.40 17.43
C GLY A 72 -2.88 5.44 18.52
N ASP A 73 -1.66 5.97 18.64
CA ASP A 73 -1.29 6.90 19.73
C ASP A 73 -1.65 8.36 19.42
N MET A 74 -2.21 8.63 18.26
CA MET A 74 -2.67 9.98 17.91
C MET A 74 -3.95 10.33 18.67
N ARG A 75 -4.04 11.59 19.09
CA ARG A 75 -5.28 12.12 19.67
C ARG A 75 -6.41 12.05 18.66
N GLN A 76 -7.61 11.70 19.11
CA GLN A 76 -8.78 11.51 18.24
C GLN A 76 -9.07 12.73 17.37
N ALA A 77 -8.94 13.96 17.91
CA ALA A 77 -9.14 15.18 17.13
C ALA A 77 -8.17 15.33 15.96
N ILE A 78 -6.90 14.93 16.14
CA ILE A 78 -5.88 14.95 15.10
C ILE A 78 -6.17 13.87 14.05
N ARG A 79 -6.54 12.66 14.48
CA ARG A 79 -6.94 11.57 13.57
C ARG A 79 -8.10 11.99 12.66
N LEU A 80 -9.13 12.58 13.22
CA LEU A 80 -10.28 13.06 12.46
C LEU A 80 -9.92 14.19 11.48
N LYS A 81 -8.97 15.06 11.86
CA LYS A 81 -8.47 16.12 10.98
C LYS A 81 -7.73 15.54 9.78
N VAL A 82 -6.82 14.59 10.01
CA VAL A 82 -6.06 13.90 8.95
C VAL A 82 -7.00 13.16 8.00
N LEU A 83 -7.95 12.39 8.54
CA LEU A 83 -8.95 11.68 7.74
C LEU A 83 -9.82 12.60 6.88
N ARG A 84 -10.23 13.74 7.44
CA ARG A 84 -11.00 14.74 6.67
C ARG A 84 -10.19 15.31 5.52
N LYS A 85 -8.91 15.68 5.75
CA LYS A 85 -8.01 16.12 4.69
C LYS A 85 -7.85 15.06 3.59
N PHE A 86 -7.65 13.81 3.99
CA PHE A 86 -7.52 12.71 3.04
C PHE A 86 -8.81 12.51 2.23
N LYS A 87 -9.98 12.47 2.86
CA LYS A 87 -11.28 12.35 2.17
C LYS A 87 -11.57 13.51 1.20
N ARG A 88 -11.04 14.70 1.48
CA ARG A 88 -11.19 15.88 0.59
C ARG A 88 -10.18 15.92 -0.55
N GLY A 89 -9.26 14.95 -0.62
CA GLY A 89 -8.20 14.97 -1.63
C GLY A 89 -7.07 15.97 -1.36
N GLU A 90 -7.01 16.55 -0.17
CA GLU A 90 -5.96 17.49 0.24
C GLU A 90 -4.64 16.79 0.53
N LEU A 91 -4.68 15.48 0.84
CA LEU A 91 -3.51 14.62 1.01
C LEU A 91 -3.42 13.64 -0.14
N GLN A 92 -2.24 13.52 -0.70
CA GLN A 92 -1.92 12.55 -1.74
C GLN A 92 -1.62 11.17 -1.14
N VAL A 93 -0.89 11.14 -0.04
CA VAL A 93 -0.45 9.90 0.61
C VAL A 93 -0.86 9.91 2.08
N LEU A 94 -1.47 8.81 2.52
CA LEU A 94 -1.72 8.54 3.93
C LEU A 94 -0.93 7.31 4.34
N VAL A 95 -0.01 7.46 5.30
CA VAL A 95 0.74 6.34 5.87
C VAL A 95 0.05 5.88 7.15
N ALA A 96 -0.29 4.61 7.26
CA ALA A 96 -1.07 4.11 8.39
C ALA A 96 -0.57 2.75 8.91
N THR A 97 -0.83 2.49 10.18
CA THR A 97 -0.77 1.13 10.75
C THR A 97 -2.09 0.40 10.52
N ASP A 98 -2.07 -0.95 10.55
CA ASP A 98 -3.30 -1.76 10.40
C ASP A 98 -4.36 -1.40 11.43
N VAL A 99 -3.96 -1.23 12.69
CA VAL A 99 -4.89 -0.91 13.80
C VAL A 99 -5.58 0.43 13.54
N ALA A 100 -4.85 1.44 13.10
CA ALA A 100 -5.39 2.76 12.82
C ALA A 100 -6.28 2.76 11.57
N ALA A 101 -5.97 1.93 10.59
CA ALA A 101 -6.74 1.80 9.36
C ALA A 101 -8.06 1.01 9.54
N ARG A 102 -8.22 0.26 10.64
CA ARG A 102 -9.49 -0.41 10.96
C ARG A 102 -10.58 0.62 11.26
N GLY A 103 -11.76 0.41 10.71
CA GLY A 103 -12.90 1.31 10.92
C GLY A 103 -12.82 2.63 10.15
N ILE A 104 -11.77 2.83 9.35
CA ILE A 104 -11.73 3.96 8.44
C ILE A 104 -12.55 3.63 7.20
N ASP A 105 -13.54 4.46 6.94
CA ASP A 105 -14.25 4.43 5.66
C ASP A 105 -13.42 5.19 4.60
N VAL A 106 -12.38 4.56 4.13
CA VAL A 106 -11.58 5.02 3.00
C VAL A 106 -11.64 3.95 1.92
N SER A 107 -12.25 4.28 0.82
CA SER A 107 -12.44 3.39 -0.31
C SER A 107 -12.27 4.15 -1.63
N GLY A 108 -12.11 3.43 -2.73
CA GLY A 108 -11.93 4.05 -4.04
C GLY A 108 -10.56 4.70 -4.22
N LEU A 109 -9.55 4.23 -3.49
CA LEU A 109 -8.17 4.70 -3.60
C LEU A 109 -7.57 4.29 -4.94
N GLY A 110 -6.70 5.13 -5.49
CA GLY A 110 -5.94 4.83 -6.69
C GLY A 110 -4.97 3.66 -6.47
N MET A 111 -4.33 3.62 -5.31
CA MET A 111 -3.38 2.56 -4.96
C MET A 111 -3.35 2.29 -3.46
N VAL A 112 -3.10 1.03 -3.11
CA VAL A 112 -2.70 0.60 -1.77
C VAL A 112 -1.27 0.08 -1.84
N VAL A 113 -0.41 0.52 -0.93
CA VAL A 113 0.97 0.06 -0.84
C VAL A 113 1.19 -0.65 0.49
N ASN A 114 1.66 -1.88 0.44
CA ASN A 114 2.23 -2.58 1.58
C ASN A 114 3.73 -2.25 1.65
N PHE A 115 4.09 -1.19 2.35
CA PHE A 115 5.49 -0.85 2.62
C PHE A 115 6.13 -1.91 3.52
N ASP A 116 5.35 -2.43 4.46
CA ASP A 116 5.63 -3.65 5.20
C ASP A 116 4.52 -4.66 4.93
N LEU A 117 4.87 -5.89 4.55
CA LEU A 117 3.90 -6.97 4.40
C LEU A 117 3.21 -7.27 5.73
N PRO A 118 1.91 -7.56 5.73
CA PRO A 118 1.20 -8.01 6.91
C PRO A 118 1.64 -9.43 7.32
N ASP A 119 1.34 -9.81 8.55
CA ASP A 119 1.72 -11.13 9.07
C ASP A 119 0.77 -12.24 8.59
N THR A 120 -0.44 -11.90 8.16
CA THR A 120 -1.45 -12.85 7.68
C THR A 120 -1.97 -12.50 6.29
N VAL A 121 -2.41 -13.52 5.56
CA VAL A 121 -3.03 -13.34 4.24
C VAL A 121 -4.36 -12.61 4.35
N GLU A 122 -5.12 -12.84 5.40
CA GLU A 122 -6.37 -12.13 5.68
C GLU A 122 -6.15 -10.63 5.83
N ALA A 123 -5.10 -10.22 6.56
CA ALA A 123 -4.73 -8.82 6.69
C ALA A 123 -4.32 -8.22 5.33
N TYR A 124 -3.62 -8.98 4.49
CA TYR A 124 -3.30 -8.58 3.13
C TYR A 124 -4.56 -8.28 2.30
N VAL A 125 -5.50 -9.20 2.29
CA VAL A 125 -6.78 -9.04 1.56
C VAL A 125 -7.58 -7.83 2.07
N HIS A 126 -7.63 -7.63 3.38
CA HIS A 126 -8.29 -6.47 3.98
C HIS A 126 -7.63 -5.14 3.60
N ARG A 127 -6.29 -5.11 3.51
CA ARG A 127 -5.55 -3.91 3.09
C ARG A 127 -5.84 -3.55 1.64
N ILE A 128 -5.69 -4.50 0.73
CA ILE A 128 -5.88 -4.23 -0.70
C ILE A 128 -7.35 -3.95 -1.05
N GLY A 129 -8.30 -4.44 -0.26
CA GLY A 129 -9.72 -4.16 -0.43
C GLY A 129 -10.12 -2.69 -0.22
N ARG A 130 -9.17 -1.78 0.04
CA ARG A 130 -9.38 -0.32 0.07
C ARG A 130 -9.32 0.32 -1.32
N THR A 131 -8.87 -0.40 -2.31
CA THR A 131 -8.88 -0.01 -3.73
C THR A 131 -9.78 -0.93 -4.55
N GLY A 132 -9.99 -0.65 -5.84
CA GLY A 132 -10.73 -1.53 -6.74
C GLY A 132 -12.22 -1.64 -6.45
N ARG A 133 -12.91 -0.54 -6.14
CA ARG A 133 -14.35 -0.51 -5.90
C ARG A 133 -15.12 0.24 -6.99
N ALA A 134 -16.44 -0.02 -7.05
CA ALA A 134 -17.38 0.67 -7.95
C ALA A 134 -17.04 0.55 -9.45
N GLY A 135 -16.57 -0.63 -9.88
CA GLY A 135 -16.28 -0.91 -11.30
C GLY A 135 -14.97 -0.30 -11.81
N GLN A 136 -14.16 0.31 -10.94
CA GLN A 136 -12.82 0.77 -11.27
C GLN A 136 -11.77 -0.26 -10.86
N VAL A 137 -10.78 -0.49 -11.72
CA VAL A 137 -9.62 -1.32 -11.41
C VAL A 137 -8.75 -0.58 -10.42
N GLY A 138 -8.48 -1.22 -9.25
CA GLY A 138 -7.55 -0.70 -8.26
C GLY A 138 -6.15 -1.25 -8.47
N ALA A 139 -5.18 -0.67 -7.77
CA ALA A 139 -3.80 -1.13 -7.76
C ALA A 139 -3.32 -1.41 -6.34
N ALA A 140 -2.58 -2.50 -6.16
CA ALA A 140 -1.93 -2.86 -4.92
C ALA A 140 -0.46 -3.20 -5.18
N LEU A 141 0.43 -2.55 -4.46
CA LEU A 141 1.87 -2.75 -4.54
C LEU A 141 2.40 -3.26 -3.20
N SER A 142 3.21 -4.31 -3.22
CA SER A 142 3.93 -4.78 -2.04
C SER A 142 5.43 -4.61 -2.23
N ILE A 143 6.09 -3.91 -1.30
CA ILE A 143 7.54 -3.68 -1.31
C ILE A 143 8.17 -4.65 -0.32
N CYS A 144 8.87 -5.65 -0.84
CA CYS A 144 9.38 -6.78 -0.09
C CYS A 144 10.90 -6.76 -0.02
N SER A 145 11.46 -7.03 1.16
CA SER A 145 12.87 -7.36 1.33
C SER A 145 13.08 -8.87 1.20
N VAL A 146 14.34 -9.30 1.20
CA VAL A 146 14.68 -10.74 1.22
C VAL A 146 14.06 -11.44 2.43
N ALA A 147 13.97 -10.76 3.58
CA ALA A 147 13.34 -11.31 4.78
C ALA A 147 11.82 -11.52 4.64
N ASP A 148 11.18 -10.89 3.67
CA ASP A 148 9.73 -10.98 3.46
C ASP A 148 9.32 -12.14 2.52
N GLN A 149 10.28 -12.93 2.00
CA GLN A 149 10.03 -13.94 0.98
C GLN A 149 8.99 -15.01 1.41
N GLU A 150 9.06 -15.48 2.65
CA GLU A 150 8.08 -16.47 3.15
C GLU A 150 6.66 -15.88 3.23
N LYS A 151 6.54 -14.63 3.69
CA LYS A 151 5.25 -13.92 3.75
C LYS A 151 4.70 -13.68 2.35
N LEU A 152 5.55 -13.30 1.42
CA LEU A 152 5.18 -13.10 0.02
C LEU A 152 4.71 -14.42 -0.60
N ALA A 153 5.41 -15.53 -0.37
CA ALA A 153 5.03 -16.86 -0.85
C ALA A 153 3.65 -17.29 -0.32
N ALA A 154 3.35 -17.02 0.96
CA ALA A 154 2.04 -17.29 1.55
C ALA A 154 0.92 -16.47 0.89
N VAL A 155 1.17 -15.20 0.58
CA VAL A 155 0.22 -14.34 -0.14
C VAL A 155 0.01 -14.86 -1.56
N LEU A 156 1.09 -15.16 -2.29
CA LEU A 156 1.03 -15.68 -3.66
C LEU A 156 0.25 -16.99 -3.75
N SER A 157 0.40 -17.88 -2.79
CA SER A 157 -0.34 -19.16 -2.76
C SER A 157 -1.85 -18.95 -2.62
N ARG A 158 -2.28 -17.86 -2.00
CA ARG A 158 -3.71 -17.54 -1.78
C ARG A 158 -4.33 -16.74 -2.92
N VAL A 159 -3.60 -15.74 -3.44
CA VAL A 159 -4.11 -14.87 -4.52
C VAL A 159 -3.84 -15.45 -5.92
N GLY A 160 -3.06 -16.52 -6.00
CA GLY A 160 -2.75 -17.21 -7.26
C GLY A 160 -1.81 -16.40 -8.17
N GLN A 161 -1.79 -16.76 -9.46
CA GLN A 161 -0.92 -16.16 -10.50
C GLN A 161 -1.32 -14.71 -10.88
N ARG A 162 -2.14 -14.05 -10.08
CA ARG A 162 -2.67 -12.71 -10.35
C ARG A 162 -1.75 -11.59 -9.88
N MET A 163 -0.61 -11.91 -9.28
CA MET A 163 0.37 -10.95 -8.83
C MET A 163 1.58 -10.94 -9.75
N THR A 164 1.92 -9.77 -10.28
CA THR A 164 3.15 -9.55 -11.03
C THR A 164 4.28 -9.28 -10.05
N ALA A 165 5.30 -10.13 -10.01
CA ALA A 165 6.49 -9.91 -9.20
C ALA A 165 7.59 -9.25 -10.05
N VAL A 166 8.18 -8.17 -9.53
CA VAL A 166 9.28 -7.45 -10.16
C VAL A 166 10.45 -7.41 -9.19
N SER A 167 11.64 -7.79 -9.65
CA SER A 167 12.85 -7.70 -8.84
C SER A 167 13.61 -6.43 -9.17
N TYR A 168 13.83 -5.57 -8.17
CA TYR A 168 14.76 -4.45 -8.29
C TYR A 168 16.10 -4.86 -7.67
N THR A 169 17.10 -5.04 -8.50
CA THR A 169 18.50 -5.11 -8.08
C THR A 169 19.12 -3.73 -8.20
N HIS A 170 20.13 -3.45 -7.39
CA HIS A 170 20.88 -2.20 -7.37
C HIS A 170 21.18 -1.72 -8.79
N LEU A 171 20.42 -0.76 -9.30
CA LEU A 171 20.64 -0.19 -10.62
C LEU A 171 21.33 1.16 -10.46
N ARG A 172 22.55 1.24 -11.00
CA ARG A 172 23.05 2.50 -11.54
C ARG A 172 21.98 3.04 -12.50
N ALA A 173 21.62 4.31 -12.32
CA ALA A 173 20.59 4.99 -13.09
C ALA A 173 20.73 4.75 -14.61
N HIS A 174 20.12 3.75 -15.19
CA HIS A 174 19.82 3.67 -16.62
C HIS A 174 19.35 2.29 -17.16
N GLU A 175 19.14 1.24 -16.32
CA GLU A 175 18.60 0.01 -16.90
C GLU A 175 17.57 -0.64 -15.98
N THR A 176 16.33 -0.64 -16.43
CA THR A 176 15.23 -1.40 -15.84
C THR A 176 15.20 -2.78 -16.48
N ASP A 177 15.89 -3.76 -15.90
CA ASP A 177 15.64 -5.16 -16.23
C ASP A 177 14.46 -5.66 -15.42
N ARG A 178 13.33 -5.83 -16.10
CA ARG A 178 12.13 -6.47 -15.54
C ARG A 178 12.28 -7.98 -15.75
N TYR A 179 12.53 -8.68 -14.65
CA TYR A 179 12.41 -10.13 -14.66
C TYR A 179 11.04 -10.52 -14.12
N LEU A 180 10.22 -11.10 -14.98
CA LEU A 180 9.01 -11.83 -14.61
C LEU A 180 9.43 -13.15 -13.98
N VAL A 181 8.99 -13.42 -12.77
CA VAL A 181 9.10 -14.72 -12.12
C VAL A 181 7.75 -15.43 -12.19
#